data_35648a6f2bba7ea420dbd3cbde2bfe1f
#
_entry.id   35648a6f2bba7ea420dbd3cbde2bfe1f
#
_cell.length_a   1.000
_cell.length_b   1.000
_cell.length_c   1.000
_cell.angle_alpha   90.00
_cell.angle_beta   90.00
_cell.angle_gamma   90.00
#
_symmetry.space_group_name_H-M   'P 1'
#
loop_
_entity.id
_entity.type
_entity.pdbx_description
1 polymer ?
#
loop_
_entity_poly.entity_id
_entity_poly.type
_entity_poly.pdbx_seq_one_letter_code
_entity_poly.pdbx_strand_id
1 'polypeptide(L)'
;MKAFLARALMLIIGLVLLIQLWIFSSLVWWRTHPVETTMFMRWDYLTDFKPIKQQWRDYDDISDNFKHAILAAEDAKFIHHHGFDLEGIQDALERNNEKGKIVAGGSTISQQLSKNLFLYNKRSFIRKGQEVVATWMMERMWSKRRILEVYMNAVEFGQNIYGVEAAAQFYYGKSSKSLTREQAAFLAA
;
A
#
# COMPACT_ATOMS: atom_id res chain seq x y z
N MET A 1 -12.67 14.68 -38.58
CA MET A 1 -11.71 14.96 -37.51
C MET A 1 -12.39 15.24 -36.17
N LYS A 2 -13.25 16.26 -36.02
CA LYS A 2 -13.94 16.61 -34.75
C LYS A 2 -14.75 15.45 -34.16
N ALA A 3 -15.55 14.72 -34.96
CA ALA A 3 -16.35 13.58 -34.48
C ALA A 3 -15.46 12.39 -34.00
N PHE A 4 -14.33 12.15 -34.64
CA PHE A 4 -13.36 11.13 -34.19
C PHE A 4 -12.73 11.50 -32.83
N LEU A 5 -12.27 12.74 -32.69
CA LEU A 5 -11.69 13.24 -31.44
C LEU A 5 -12.73 13.18 -30.28
N ALA A 6 -13.99 13.55 -30.53
CA ALA A 6 -15.05 13.46 -29.55
C ALA A 6 -15.32 12.01 -29.11
N ARG A 7 -15.36 11.04 -30.06
CA ARG A 7 -15.51 9.62 -29.73
C ARG A 7 -14.31 9.08 -28.92
N ALA A 8 -13.08 9.43 -29.34
CA ALA A 8 -11.87 9.04 -28.61
C ALA A 8 -11.88 9.59 -27.18
N LEU A 9 -12.27 10.85 -26.98
CA LEU A 9 -12.40 11.46 -25.66
C LEU A 9 -13.44 10.75 -24.80
N MET A 10 -14.61 10.44 -25.37
CA MET A 10 -15.67 9.70 -24.67
C MET A 10 -15.18 8.30 -24.22
N LEU A 11 -14.45 7.60 -25.07
CA LEU A 11 -13.86 6.29 -24.71
C LEU A 11 -12.85 6.40 -23.56
N ILE A 12 -11.99 7.42 -23.57
CA ILE A 12 -11.03 7.68 -22.50
C ILE A 12 -11.77 7.97 -21.19
N ILE A 13 -12.76 8.85 -21.21
CA ILE A 13 -13.58 9.15 -20.03
C ILE A 13 -14.28 7.89 -19.52
N GLY A 14 -14.89 7.11 -20.41
CA GLY A 14 -15.53 5.85 -20.07
C GLY A 14 -14.57 4.86 -19.40
N LEU A 15 -13.36 4.71 -19.94
CA LEU A 15 -12.32 3.86 -19.35
C LEU A 15 -11.90 4.35 -17.95
N VAL A 16 -11.69 5.66 -17.80
CA VAL A 16 -11.35 6.25 -16.48
C VAL A 16 -12.46 5.96 -15.48
N LEU A 17 -13.73 6.15 -15.84
CA LEU A 17 -14.86 5.87 -14.96
C LEU A 17 -14.96 4.39 -14.60
N LEU A 18 -14.71 3.48 -15.53
CA LEU A 18 -14.67 2.03 -15.25
C LEU A 18 -13.56 1.66 -14.27
N ILE A 19 -12.38 2.28 -14.40
CA ILE A 19 -11.27 2.08 -13.44
C ILE A 19 -11.68 2.58 -12.06
N GLN A 20 -12.30 3.77 -11.94
CA GLN A 20 -12.75 4.27 -10.64
C GLN A 20 -13.83 3.39 -10.03
N LEU A 21 -14.76 2.90 -10.84
CA LEU A 21 -15.82 1.98 -10.39
C LEU A 21 -15.23 0.66 -9.90
N TRP A 22 -14.22 0.12 -10.59
CA TRP A 22 -13.50 -1.08 -10.16
C TRP A 22 -12.79 -0.87 -8.82
N ILE A 23 -12.07 0.26 -8.65
CA ILE A 23 -11.42 0.62 -7.38
C ILE A 23 -12.44 0.73 -6.27
N PHE A 24 -13.51 1.49 -6.50
CA PHE A 24 -14.58 1.69 -5.52
C PHE A 24 -15.21 0.35 -5.10
N SER A 25 -15.59 -0.49 -6.05
CA SER A 25 -16.20 -1.80 -5.78
C SER A 25 -15.25 -2.72 -5.02
N SER A 26 -13.95 -2.68 -5.35
CA SER A 26 -12.92 -3.43 -4.63
C SER A 26 -12.79 -2.96 -3.18
N LEU A 27 -12.79 -1.63 -2.95
CA LEU A 27 -12.74 -1.06 -1.61
C LEU A 27 -13.99 -1.40 -0.79
N VAL A 28 -15.19 -1.41 -1.40
CA VAL A 28 -16.42 -1.86 -0.74
C VAL A 28 -16.29 -3.32 -0.30
N TRP A 29 -15.84 -4.20 -1.19
CA TRP A 29 -15.67 -5.63 -0.91
C TRP A 29 -14.60 -5.86 0.17
N TRP A 30 -13.43 -5.30 0.00
CA TRP A 30 -12.31 -5.47 0.92
C TRP A 30 -12.45 -4.71 2.25
N ARG A 31 -13.52 -3.95 2.42
CA ARG A 31 -13.82 -3.36 3.72
C ARG A 31 -14.01 -4.42 4.81
N THR A 32 -14.55 -5.59 4.46
CA THR A 32 -14.89 -6.68 5.38
C THR A 32 -14.29 -8.03 5.02
N HIS A 33 -13.68 -8.16 3.83
CA HIS A 33 -13.09 -9.41 3.34
C HIS A 33 -11.56 -9.29 3.25
N PRO A 34 -10.83 -10.40 3.45
CA PRO A 34 -9.39 -10.45 3.23
C PRO A 34 -9.02 -10.03 1.80
N VAL A 35 -7.86 -9.41 1.64
CA VAL A 35 -7.26 -9.11 0.33
C VAL A 35 -6.37 -10.29 -0.05
N GLU A 36 -6.86 -11.13 -0.95
CA GLU A 36 -6.14 -12.34 -1.39
C GLU A 36 -5.03 -12.04 -2.39
N THR A 37 -5.16 -10.95 -3.15
CA THR A 37 -4.17 -10.57 -4.15
C THR A 37 -4.20 -9.07 -4.42
N THR A 38 -3.03 -8.50 -4.66
CA THR A 38 -2.84 -7.09 -5.03
C THR A 38 -2.35 -6.97 -6.46
N MET A 39 -2.34 -5.75 -7.00
CA MET A 39 -1.76 -5.50 -8.33
C MET A 39 -0.25 -5.79 -8.35
N PHE A 40 0.46 -5.51 -7.24
CA PHE A 40 1.87 -5.83 -7.10
C PHE A 40 2.12 -7.34 -7.11
N MET A 41 1.38 -8.12 -6.32
CA MET A 41 1.47 -9.59 -6.33
C MET A 41 1.21 -10.18 -7.72
N ARG A 42 0.21 -9.65 -8.44
CA ARG A 42 -0.09 -10.09 -9.83
C ARG A 42 1.06 -9.78 -10.77
N TRP A 43 1.64 -8.59 -10.63
CA TRP A 43 2.77 -8.18 -11.47
C TRP A 43 3.99 -9.07 -11.21
N ASP A 44 4.34 -9.29 -9.95
CA ASP A 44 5.49 -10.12 -9.59
C ASP A 44 5.30 -11.58 -10.00
N TYR A 45 4.09 -12.12 -9.85
CA TYR A 45 3.78 -13.45 -10.38
C TYR A 45 3.98 -13.54 -11.90
N LEU A 46 3.58 -12.51 -12.64
CA LEU A 46 3.72 -12.49 -14.11
C LEU A 46 5.15 -12.25 -14.58
N THR A 47 5.98 -11.57 -13.79
CA THR A 47 7.38 -11.27 -14.14
C THR A 47 8.35 -12.36 -13.69
N ASP A 48 8.15 -12.87 -12.50
CA ASP A 48 9.06 -13.84 -11.87
C ASP A 48 8.64 -15.29 -12.10
N PHE A 49 7.38 -15.52 -12.48
CA PHE A 49 6.78 -16.86 -12.62
C PHE A 49 6.95 -17.73 -11.37
N LYS A 50 7.03 -17.11 -10.20
CA LYS A 50 7.16 -17.78 -8.91
C LYS A 50 5.88 -17.62 -8.09
N PRO A 51 5.52 -18.63 -7.28
CA PRO A 51 4.35 -18.52 -6.44
C PRO A 51 4.53 -17.41 -5.39
N ILE A 52 3.49 -16.60 -5.22
CA ILE A 52 3.40 -15.60 -4.17
C ILE A 52 3.18 -16.32 -2.83
N LYS A 53 3.98 -15.95 -1.84
CA LYS A 53 3.81 -16.41 -0.46
C LYS A 53 3.06 -15.32 0.30
N GLN A 54 1.83 -15.57 0.64
CA GLN A 54 1.00 -14.72 1.48
C GLN A 54 0.15 -15.59 2.40
N GLN A 55 0.00 -15.15 3.64
CA GLN A 55 -0.92 -15.73 4.60
C GLN A 55 -1.59 -14.61 5.38
N TRP A 56 -2.90 -14.44 5.20
CA TRP A 56 -3.68 -13.43 5.88
C TRP A 56 -3.71 -13.67 7.39
N ARG A 57 -3.61 -12.59 8.15
CA ARG A 57 -3.85 -12.55 9.60
C ARG A 57 -4.75 -11.36 9.94
N ASP A 58 -5.74 -11.61 10.77
CA ASP A 58 -6.58 -10.56 11.30
C ASP A 58 -5.76 -9.62 12.20
N TYR A 59 -6.20 -8.38 12.31
CA TYR A 59 -5.47 -7.35 13.04
C TYR A 59 -5.04 -7.78 14.44
N ASP A 60 -5.93 -8.45 15.21
CA ASP A 60 -5.66 -8.89 16.57
C ASP A 60 -4.72 -10.09 16.66
N ASP A 61 -4.50 -10.78 15.54
CA ASP A 61 -3.56 -11.91 15.41
C ASP A 61 -2.18 -11.49 14.91
N ILE A 62 -1.92 -10.19 14.79
CA ILE A 62 -0.60 -9.62 14.53
C ILE A 62 -0.04 -9.03 15.84
N SER A 63 1.25 -9.21 16.08
CA SER A 63 1.96 -8.69 17.25
C SER A 63 1.83 -7.16 17.36
N ASP A 64 1.55 -6.64 18.55
CA ASP A 64 1.56 -5.20 18.83
C ASP A 64 2.97 -4.61 18.64
N ASN A 65 4.03 -5.40 18.89
CA ASN A 65 5.39 -4.98 18.58
C ASN A 65 5.55 -4.63 17.09
N PHE A 66 4.95 -5.44 16.19
CA PHE A 66 5.03 -5.18 14.76
C PHE A 66 4.17 -3.98 14.34
N LYS A 67 2.95 -3.84 14.89
CA LYS A 67 2.09 -2.67 14.63
C LYS A 67 2.80 -1.36 15.01
N HIS A 68 3.46 -1.33 16.17
CA HIS A 68 4.22 -0.16 16.60
C HIS A 68 5.46 0.08 15.74
N ALA A 69 6.19 -0.97 15.38
CA ALA A 69 7.41 -0.86 14.58
C ALA A 69 7.10 -0.31 13.18
N ILE A 70 6.07 -0.85 12.51
CA ILE A 70 5.72 -0.43 11.15
C ILE A 70 5.16 1.01 11.11
N LEU A 71 4.38 1.41 12.12
CA LEU A 71 3.92 2.80 12.26
C LEU A 71 5.10 3.75 12.47
N ALA A 72 6.03 3.39 13.35
CA ALA A 72 7.19 4.23 13.64
C ALA A 72 8.15 4.36 12.44
N ALA A 73 8.29 3.29 11.65
CA ALA A 73 9.19 3.28 10.49
C ALA A 73 8.60 3.98 9.27
N GLU A 74 7.32 3.74 8.97
CA GLU A 74 6.71 4.15 7.71
C GLU A 74 5.85 5.41 7.82
N ASP A 75 5.15 5.60 8.96
CA ASP A 75 4.18 6.68 9.08
C ASP A 75 3.81 6.94 10.56
N ALA A 76 4.69 7.62 11.29
CA ALA A 76 4.50 7.88 12.72
C ALA A 76 3.24 8.72 13.03
N LYS A 77 2.75 9.51 12.07
CA LYS A 77 1.54 10.33 12.18
C LYS A 77 0.29 9.68 11.59
N PHE A 78 0.33 8.39 11.23
CA PHE A 78 -0.72 7.67 10.51
C PHE A 78 -2.14 7.91 11.05
N ILE A 79 -2.31 7.92 12.37
CA ILE A 79 -3.63 8.09 13.00
C ILE A 79 -4.12 9.54 13.00
N HIS A 80 -3.26 10.52 12.69
CA HIS A 80 -3.56 11.95 12.79
C HIS A 80 -3.89 12.60 11.45
N HIS A 81 -3.57 11.96 10.32
CA HIS A 81 -3.88 12.49 8.99
C HIS A 81 -4.93 11.63 8.25
N HIS A 82 -5.46 12.15 7.14
CA HIS A 82 -6.45 11.47 6.30
C HIS A 82 -5.84 11.09 4.94
N GLY A 83 -4.81 10.23 4.98
CA GLY A 83 -4.17 9.66 3.80
C GLY A 83 -2.96 10.45 3.30
N PHE A 84 -2.80 11.71 3.69
CA PHE A 84 -1.71 12.57 3.24
C PHE A 84 -1.12 13.33 4.44
N ASP A 85 0.17 13.16 4.69
CA ASP A 85 0.93 13.92 5.67
C ASP A 85 1.69 15.05 4.96
N LEU A 86 1.06 16.24 4.89
CA LEU A 86 1.66 17.40 4.21
C LEU A 86 2.92 17.90 4.92
N GLU A 87 2.94 17.85 6.25
CA GLU A 87 4.13 18.24 7.04
C GLU A 87 5.27 17.25 6.79
N GLY A 88 4.99 15.95 6.84
CA GLY A 88 5.99 14.91 6.54
C GLY A 88 6.52 14.98 5.11
N ILE A 89 5.70 15.38 4.14
CA ILE A 89 6.15 15.64 2.76
C ILE A 89 7.11 16.82 2.71
N GLN A 90 6.80 17.91 3.40
CA GLN A 90 7.65 19.10 3.47
C GLN A 90 8.98 18.77 4.15
N ASP A 91 8.94 18.12 5.31
CA ASP A 91 10.15 17.69 6.05
C ASP A 91 11.04 16.79 5.19
N ALA A 92 10.44 15.86 4.43
CA ALA A 92 11.18 15.00 3.53
C ALA A 92 11.84 15.76 2.37
N LEU A 93 11.15 16.76 1.80
CA LEU A 93 11.70 17.62 0.75
C LEU A 93 12.87 18.45 1.27
N GLU A 94 12.77 19.05 2.46
CA GLU A 94 13.83 19.84 3.08
C GLU A 94 15.08 18.99 3.33
N ARG A 95 14.93 17.80 3.94
CA ARG A 95 16.04 16.85 4.17
C ARG A 95 16.71 16.38 2.87
N ASN A 96 15.92 16.14 1.83
CA ASN A 96 16.43 15.73 0.54
C ASN A 96 17.22 16.85 -0.15
N ASN A 97 16.74 18.09 -0.04
CA ASN A 97 17.43 19.29 -0.56
C ASN A 97 18.75 19.52 0.17
N GLU A 98 18.76 19.48 1.52
CA GLU A 98 19.96 19.65 2.33
C GLU A 98 21.04 18.64 2.00
N LYS A 99 20.64 17.37 1.74
CA LYS A 99 21.58 16.29 1.44
C LYS A 99 21.89 16.12 -0.04
N GLY A 100 21.26 16.89 -0.92
CA GLY A 100 21.43 16.80 -2.38
C GLY A 100 21.07 15.45 -2.99
N LYS A 101 20.36 14.59 -2.25
CA LYS A 101 19.91 13.25 -2.67
C LYS A 101 18.65 12.84 -1.92
N ILE A 102 17.90 11.89 -2.48
CA ILE A 102 16.70 11.35 -1.84
C ILE A 102 17.13 10.45 -0.66
N VAL A 103 16.86 10.90 0.57
CA VAL A 103 17.15 10.20 1.83
C VAL A 103 15.91 9.98 2.68
N ALA A 104 14.81 10.67 2.38
CA ALA A 104 13.54 10.54 3.07
C ALA A 104 12.39 10.44 2.06
N GLY A 105 11.44 9.55 2.30
CA GLY A 105 10.20 9.42 1.56
C GLY A 105 9.07 10.16 2.29
N GLY A 106 8.22 10.86 1.54
CA GLY A 106 7.04 11.54 2.09
C GLY A 106 5.73 10.79 1.79
N SER A 107 5.77 9.48 1.55
CA SER A 107 4.56 8.70 1.26
C SER A 107 4.05 8.02 2.52
N THR A 108 2.75 8.19 2.80
CA THR A 108 2.07 7.57 3.95
C THR A 108 1.76 6.09 3.72
N ILE A 109 1.45 5.35 4.80
CA ILE A 109 0.94 3.97 4.74
C ILE A 109 -0.26 3.87 3.78
N SER A 110 -1.20 4.81 3.84
CA SER A 110 -2.39 4.80 2.97
C SER A 110 -2.05 4.97 1.49
N GLN A 111 -1.08 5.82 1.15
CA GLN A 111 -0.60 5.99 -0.22
C GLN A 111 0.13 4.75 -0.72
N GLN A 112 0.99 4.17 0.12
CA GLN A 112 1.70 2.92 -0.20
C GLN A 112 0.72 1.78 -0.44
N LEU A 113 -0.28 1.62 0.44
CA LEU A 113 -1.31 0.59 0.30
C LEU A 113 -2.12 0.77 -1.00
N SER A 114 -2.60 1.98 -1.28
CA SER A 114 -3.34 2.27 -2.51
C SER A 114 -2.54 1.92 -3.77
N LYS A 115 -1.24 2.24 -3.77
CA LYS A 115 -0.32 1.87 -4.83
C LYS A 115 -0.23 0.34 -4.99
N ASN A 116 -0.05 -0.40 -3.90
CA ASN A 116 0.09 -1.85 -3.92
C ASN A 116 -1.18 -2.56 -4.40
N LEU A 117 -2.35 -2.09 -3.95
CA LEU A 117 -3.64 -2.69 -4.28
C LEU A 117 -4.01 -2.53 -5.77
N PHE A 118 -3.77 -1.34 -6.34
CA PHE A 118 -4.41 -0.93 -7.60
C PHE A 118 -3.46 -0.54 -8.72
N LEU A 119 -2.15 -0.32 -8.43
CA LEU A 119 -1.25 0.30 -9.37
C LEU A 119 0.01 -0.56 -9.61
N TYR A 120 0.89 -0.05 -10.43
CA TYR A 120 2.16 -0.70 -10.79
C TYR A 120 3.36 0.10 -10.25
N ASN A 121 4.55 -0.52 -10.22
CA ASN A 121 5.71 0.07 -9.53
C ASN A 121 6.45 1.16 -10.35
N LYS A 122 6.20 1.31 -11.66
CA LYS A 122 6.87 2.33 -12.48
C LYS A 122 6.41 3.74 -12.08
N ARG A 123 7.34 4.67 -11.95
CA ARG A 123 7.06 6.07 -11.61
C ARG A 123 6.44 6.79 -12.82
N SER A 124 5.27 7.42 -12.64
CA SER A 124 4.66 8.36 -13.59
C SER A 124 3.71 9.32 -12.86
N PHE A 125 3.52 10.51 -13.41
CA PHE A 125 2.58 11.49 -12.85
C PHE A 125 1.12 11.01 -12.90
N ILE A 126 0.73 10.32 -13.98
CA ILE A 126 -0.62 9.74 -14.14
C ILE A 126 -0.86 8.70 -13.05
N ARG A 127 0.09 7.80 -12.81
CA ARG A 127 0.01 6.83 -11.72
C ARG A 127 -0.09 7.53 -10.35
N LYS A 128 0.71 8.58 -10.12
CA LYS A 128 0.65 9.32 -8.85
C LYS A 128 -0.69 10.02 -8.65
N GLY A 129 -1.26 10.60 -9.71
CA GLY A 129 -2.63 11.14 -9.67
C GLY A 129 -3.68 10.08 -9.32
N GLN A 130 -3.57 8.88 -9.92
CA GLN A 130 -4.46 7.77 -9.63
C GLN A 130 -4.28 7.25 -8.19
N GLU A 131 -3.06 7.22 -7.68
CA GLU A 131 -2.75 6.89 -6.27
C GLU A 131 -3.46 7.85 -5.30
N VAL A 132 -3.43 9.16 -5.59
CA VAL A 132 -4.12 10.17 -4.77
C VAL A 132 -5.62 9.89 -4.71
N VAL A 133 -6.26 9.63 -5.86
CA VAL A 133 -7.70 9.33 -5.92
C VAL A 133 -8.04 8.06 -5.14
N ALA A 134 -7.29 6.98 -5.34
CA ALA A 134 -7.51 5.71 -4.64
C ALA A 134 -7.28 5.85 -3.11
N THR A 135 -6.25 6.58 -2.69
CA THR A 135 -5.98 6.88 -1.28
C THR A 135 -7.13 7.66 -0.64
N TRP A 136 -7.61 8.70 -1.31
CA TRP A 136 -8.74 9.49 -0.83
C TRP A 136 -10.02 8.65 -0.68
N MET A 137 -10.33 7.80 -1.66
CA MET A 137 -11.48 6.87 -1.58
C MET A 137 -11.32 5.91 -0.39
N MET A 138 -10.15 5.28 -0.25
CA MET A 138 -9.87 4.31 0.81
C MET A 138 -10.02 4.92 2.21
N GLU A 139 -9.47 6.10 2.45
CA GLU A 139 -9.56 6.80 3.73
C GLU A 139 -10.99 7.24 4.10
N ARG A 140 -11.85 7.46 3.10
CA ARG A 140 -13.28 7.74 3.32
C ARG A 140 -14.10 6.51 3.64
N MET A 141 -13.64 5.34 3.22
CA MET A 141 -14.40 4.10 3.29
C MET A 141 -13.93 3.16 4.41
N TRP A 142 -12.65 3.20 4.76
CA TRP A 142 -12.04 2.30 5.72
C TRP A 142 -11.62 3.03 7.01
N SER A 143 -11.68 2.32 8.14
CA SER A 143 -11.07 2.79 9.37
C SER A 143 -9.54 2.68 9.29
N LYS A 144 -8.83 3.48 10.07
CA LYS A 144 -7.36 3.39 10.21
C LYS A 144 -6.90 1.98 10.59
N ARG A 145 -7.64 1.32 11.49
CA ARG A 145 -7.41 -0.08 11.85
C ARG A 145 -7.45 -0.99 10.62
N ARG A 146 -8.46 -0.84 9.74
CA ARG A 146 -8.59 -1.65 8.53
C ARG A 146 -7.49 -1.37 7.53
N ILE A 147 -7.14 -0.11 7.32
CA ILE A 147 -6.03 0.28 6.43
C ILE A 147 -4.73 -0.37 6.91
N LEU A 148 -4.41 -0.28 8.20
CA LEU A 148 -3.20 -0.87 8.77
C LEU A 148 -3.22 -2.40 8.71
N GLU A 149 -4.36 -3.04 8.97
CA GLU A 149 -4.53 -4.49 8.84
C GLU A 149 -4.22 -4.97 7.42
N VAL A 150 -4.85 -4.35 6.41
CA VAL A 150 -4.61 -4.72 5.01
C VAL A 150 -3.17 -4.40 4.61
N TYR A 151 -2.62 -3.27 5.05
CA TYR A 151 -1.23 -2.90 4.78
C TYR A 151 -0.27 -4.00 5.26
N MET A 152 -0.36 -4.40 6.52
CA MET A 152 0.50 -5.43 7.11
C MET A 152 0.37 -6.81 6.43
N ASN A 153 -0.75 -7.07 5.76
CA ASN A 153 -1.00 -8.30 5.02
C ASN A 153 -0.63 -8.21 3.52
N ALA A 154 -0.43 -7.01 2.98
CA ALA A 154 -0.31 -6.77 1.55
C ALA A 154 1.05 -6.24 1.09
N VAL A 155 1.89 -5.69 1.99
CA VAL A 155 3.21 -5.18 1.61
C VAL A 155 4.21 -6.31 1.41
N GLU A 156 5.18 -6.06 0.55
CA GLU A 156 6.27 -6.98 0.25
C GLU A 156 7.37 -6.86 1.32
N PHE A 157 7.80 -7.99 1.88
CA PHE A 157 8.90 -8.13 2.84
C PHE A 157 10.11 -8.88 2.28
N GLY A 158 10.07 -9.20 1.01
CA GLY A 158 11.12 -9.90 0.28
C GLY A 158 10.56 -10.46 -1.02
N GLN A 159 11.41 -10.92 -1.92
CA GLN A 159 11.00 -11.38 -3.24
C GLN A 159 9.86 -12.41 -3.16
N ASN A 160 8.68 -12.06 -3.65
CA ASN A 160 7.45 -12.87 -3.63
C ASN A 160 6.93 -13.21 -2.22
N ILE A 161 7.37 -12.50 -1.15
CA ILE A 161 6.92 -12.68 0.23
C ILE A 161 6.08 -11.48 0.62
N TYR A 162 4.79 -11.67 0.75
CA TYR A 162 3.82 -10.63 1.04
C TYR A 162 3.14 -10.86 2.38
N GLY A 163 3.03 -9.79 3.15
CA GLY A 163 2.39 -9.80 4.47
C GLY A 163 3.28 -10.31 5.59
N VAL A 164 3.03 -9.78 6.77
CA VAL A 164 3.84 -10.01 7.97
C VAL A 164 3.88 -11.47 8.42
N GLU A 165 2.79 -12.23 8.21
CA GLU A 165 2.79 -13.65 8.59
C GLU A 165 3.73 -14.47 7.71
N ALA A 166 3.66 -14.29 6.39
CA ALA A 166 4.58 -14.96 5.48
C ALA A 166 6.03 -14.57 5.74
N ALA A 167 6.29 -13.29 6.07
CA ALA A 167 7.61 -12.81 6.46
C ALA A 167 8.10 -13.43 7.77
N ALA A 168 7.25 -13.46 8.82
CA ALA A 168 7.58 -14.06 10.11
C ALA A 168 7.90 -15.55 9.99
N GLN A 169 7.14 -16.29 9.20
CA GLN A 169 7.40 -17.70 8.92
C GLN A 169 8.70 -17.88 8.13
N PHE A 170 8.95 -17.05 7.13
CA PHE A 170 10.13 -17.18 6.27
C PHE A 170 11.43 -16.84 7.01
N TYR A 171 11.47 -15.73 7.74
CA TYR A 171 12.69 -15.25 8.38
C TYR A 171 12.92 -15.85 9.78
N TYR A 172 11.86 -16.23 10.50
CA TYR A 172 11.96 -16.64 11.91
C TYR A 172 11.28 -17.98 12.23
N GLY A 173 10.57 -18.61 11.29
CA GLY A 173 9.90 -19.90 11.50
C GLY A 173 8.78 -19.85 12.55
N LYS A 174 8.14 -18.68 12.75
CA LYS A 174 7.10 -18.49 13.76
C LYS A 174 5.98 -17.57 13.29
N SER A 175 4.85 -17.59 14.03
CA SER A 175 3.73 -16.70 13.74
C SER A 175 4.07 -15.23 14.01
N SER A 176 3.52 -14.35 13.18
CA SER A 176 3.59 -12.89 13.35
C SER A 176 3.05 -12.40 14.69
N LYS A 177 2.15 -13.16 15.35
CA LYS A 177 1.65 -12.91 16.70
C LYS A 177 2.75 -12.90 17.76
N SER A 178 3.80 -13.70 17.56
CA SER A 178 4.88 -13.92 18.54
C SER A 178 6.19 -13.21 18.19
N LEU A 179 6.16 -12.19 17.31
CA LEU A 179 7.34 -11.38 17.00
C LEU A 179 7.80 -10.58 18.22
N THR A 180 9.11 -10.67 18.53
CA THR A 180 9.73 -9.80 19.53
C THR A 180 9.88 -8.38 19.00
N ARG A 181 10.25 -7.42 19.84
CA ARG A 181 10.48 -6.02 19.43
C ARG A 181 11.58 -5.90 18.37
N GLU A 182 12.69 -6.63 18.57
CA GLU A 182 13.83 -6.65 17.66
C GLU A 182 13.47 -7.24 16.31
N GLN A 183 12.72 -8.35 16.31
CA GLN A 183 12.23 -8.99 15.08
C GLN A 183 11.23 -8.11 14.33
N ALA A 184 10.34 -7.49 15.07
CA ALA A 184 9.36 -6.54 14.52
C ALA A 184 10.04 -5.31 13.89
N ALA A 185 11.04 -4.74 14.58
CA ALA A 185 11.81 -3.61 14.09
C ALA A 185 12.61 -3.98 12.83
N PHE A 186 13.21 -5.18 12.80
CA PHE A 186 13.94 -5.66 11.62
C PHE A 186 13.03 -5.83 10.39
N LEU A 187 11.81 -6.35 10.57
CA LEU A 187 10.87 -6.50 9.44
C LEU A 187 10.29 -5.16 8.98
N ALA A 188 10.26 -4.14 9.84
CA ALA A 188 9.73 -2.82 9.54
C ALA A 188 10.78 -1.87 8.92
N ALA A 189 12.07 -2.23 8.92
CA ALA A 189 13.19 -1.42 8.42
C ALA A 189 13.52 -1.72 6.97
#